data_d2188ce42145a9b7b12ced15d97903c0
#
_entry.id   d2188ce42145a9b7b12ced15d97903c0
#
_cell.length_a   1.000
_cell.length_b   1.000
_cell.length_c   1.000
_cell.angle_alpha   90.00
_cell.angle_beta   90.00
_cell.angle_gamma   90.00
#
_symmetry.space_group_name_H-M   'P 1'
#
loop_
_entity.id
_entity.type
_entity.pdbx_description
1 polymer ?
#
loop_
_entity_poly.entity_id
_entity_poly.type
_entity_poly.pdbx_seq_one_letter_code
_entity_poly.pdbx_strand_id
1 'polypeptide(L)'
;MTTGINLLDIAIPIILLLYFLAGVRSGFFTTLGTFLGLGLGVCAAAWLVPLAVASVGSQWSLITAVGVLVICLTIGQWLGILAGRTIRRVTDITPLKGIERFFGGVLNLAACALVMVVLTISMRTVPIPQLNTALSDSKTLSWMVASTPEVVKDRINTVRNDVLAFGTIPEVSQLIAPETSAPTETVESAALDRAAASVVEILGAAEQCGYTSTGSGFVADNGLVVTNAHVVAGVTSPVVQDSRGRTWPGTIVYMDTEQDLAFISVPKLPLEPLNIGTNATAGSLVTFMGYPKGGPFKALPATVQGIGNTQTIDADTGRANAMRQVYQLAADVQHGNSGGPVLDENGNVVGVIFGRATTGQTGYAITASTLKQALAEGGDNTAAVSTGTCRK
;
A
#
# COMPACT_ATOMS: atom_id res chain seq x y z
N MET A 1 29.55 -0.61 -4.39
CA MET A 1 29.08 0.16 -3.20
C MET A 1 29.56 1.60 -3.36
N THR A 2 28.78 2.46 -3.97
CA THR A 2 29.06 3.89 -4.01
C THR A 2 28.57 4.48 -2.70
N THR A 3 29.48 4.84 -1.82
CA THR A 3 29.22 5.65 -0.60
C THR A 3 28.87 7.09 -0.98
N GLY A 4 27.95 7.25 -1.92
CA GLY A 4 27.41 8.56 -2.25
C GLY A 4 26.47 9.00 -1.12
N ILE A 5 26.75 10.14 -0.52
CA ILE A 5 25.85 10.79 0.44
C ILE A 5 24.54 11.03 -0.29
N ASN A 6 23.44 10.43 0.20
CA ASN A 6 22.12 10.69 -0.39
C ASN A 6 21.76 12.15 -0.13
N LEU A 7 21.51 12.90 -1.19
CA LEU A 7 21.21 14.34 -1.10
C LEU A 7 19.99 14.61 -0.18
N LEU A 8 19.06 13.67 -0.11
CA LEU A 8 17.89 13.75 0.78
C LEU A 8 18.30 13.73 2.26
N ASP A 9 19.35 12.99 2.64
CA ASP A 9 19.81 12.92 4.03
C ASP A 9 20.44 14.25 4.51
N ILE A 10 20.81 15.12 3.59
CA ILE A 10 21.26 16.50 3.90
C ILE A 10 20.09 17.47 3.82
N ALA A 11 19.28 17.38 2.79
CA ALA A 11 18.18 18.34 2.54
C ALA A 11 17.10 18.27 3.63
N ILE A 12 16.72 17.05 4.05
CA ILE A 12 15.62 16.86 5.01
C ILE A 12 15.92 17.46 6.38
N PRO A 13 17.07 17.21 7.03
CA PRO A 13 17.39 17.88 8.29
C PRO A 13 17.43 19.40 8.18
N ILE A 14 17.91 19.95 7.05
CA ILE A 14 17.91 21.39 6.80
C ILE A 14 16.47 21.92 6.73
N ILE A 15 15.60 21.27 5.98
CA ILE A 15 14.18 21.65 5.88
C ILE A 15 13.52 21.58 7.27
N LEU A 16 13.71 20.48 8.01
CA LEU A 16 13.17 20.31 9.36
C LEU A 16 13.65 21.43 10.29
N LEU A 17 14.93 21.81 10.24
CA LEU A 17 15.48 22.91 11.01
C LEU A 17 14.84 24.26 10.63
N LEU A 18 14.68 24.52 9.34
CA LEU A 18 14.04 25.75 8.85
C LEU A 18 12.58 25.85 9.33
N TYR A 19 11.84 24.74 9.27
CA TYR A 19 10.46 24.69 9.77
C TYR A 19 10.40 24.86 11.30
N PHE A 20 11.33 24.26 12.05
CA PHE A 20 11.45 24.50 13.47
C PHE A 20 11.68 25.98 13.79
N LEU A 21 12.64 26.61 13.13
CA LEU A 21 12.96 28.05 13.32
C LEU A 21 11.77 28.95 12.91
N ALA A 22 11.07 28.59 11.85
CA ALA A 22 9.85 29.30 11.45
C ALA A 22 8.75 29.18 12.53
N GLY A 23 8.57 27.99 13.11
CA GLY A 23 7.63 27.76 14.21
C GLY A 23 8.00 28.53 15.49
N VAL A 24 9.29 28.59 15.85
CA VAL A 24 9.80 29.43 16.95
C VAL A 24 9.47 30.92 16.74
N ARG A 25 9.59 31.39 15.49
CA ARG A 25 9.23 32.77 15.13
C ARG A 25 7.73 33.03 15.20
N SER A 26 6.93 32.07 14.72
CA SER A 26 5.45 32.16 14.69
C SER A 26 4.82 32.00 16.07
N GLY A 27 5.41 31.16 16.92
CA GLY A 27 4.90 30.76 18.24
C GLY A 27 3.81 29.69 18.17
N PHE A 28 3.55 29.06 19.33
CA PHE A 28 2.65 27.91 19.44
C PHE A 28 1.21 28.23 19.01
N PHE A 29 0.63 29.29 19.54
CA PHE A 29 -0.78 29.62 19.28
C PHE A 29 -1.02 30.00 17.82
N THR A 30 -0.07 30.71 17.18
CA THR A 30 -0.19 31.03 15.76
C THR A 30 -0.05 29.78 14.88
N THR A 31 0.90 28.90 15.20
CA THR A 31 1.11 27.64 14.48
C THR A 31 -0.08 26.70 14.65
N LEU A 32 -0.57 26.53 15.87
CA LEU A 32 -1.78 25.75 16.17
C LEU A 32 -3.00 26.31 15.44
N GLY A 33 -3.20 27.63 15.50
CA GLY A 33 -4.27 28.30 14.77
C GLY A 33 -4.20 28.04 13.27
N THR A 34 -2.99 28.07 12.67
CA THR A 34 -2.79 27.75 11.25
C THR A 34 -3.27 26.35 10.92
N PHE A 35 -2.90 25.33 11.71
CA PHE A 35 -3.32 23.95 11.47
C PHE A 35 -4.80 23.71 11.70
N LEU A 36 -5.38 24.28 12.76
CA LEU A 36 -6.81 24.21 13.01
C LEU A 36 -7.61 24.91 11.91
N GLY A 37 -7.12 26.06 11.44
CA GLY A 37 -7.72 26.77 10.32
C GLY A 37 -7.67 26.00 9.02
N LEU A 38 -6.54 25.34 8.71
CA LEU A 38 -6.44 24.43 7.57
C LEU A 38 -7.43 23.26 7.70
N GLY A 39 -7.53 22.63 8.87
CA GLY A 39 -8.49 21.56 9.13
C GLY A 39 -9.94 22.00 8.90
N LEU A 40 -10.33 23.16 9.41
CA LEU A 40 -11.64 23.76 9.14
C LEU A 40 -11.85 24.05 7.66
N GLY A 41 -10.81 24.52 6.95
CA GLY A 41 -10.83 24.72 5.50
C GLY A 41 -11.07 23.44 4.73
N VAL A 42 -10.43 22.31 5.12
CA VAL A 42 -10.68 20.99 4.54
C VAL A 42 -12.13 20.54 4.77
N CYS A 43 -12.64 20.67 6.00
CA CYS A 43 -14.04 20.33 6.31
C CYS A 43 -15.03 21.18 5.50
N ALA A 44 -14.77 22.48 5.37
CA ALA A 44 -15.59 23.37 4.55
C ALA A 44 -15.54 22.98 3.05
N ALA A 45 -14.35 22.64 2.55
CA ALA A 45 -14.18 22.18 1.17
C ALA A 45 -14.90 20.86 0.92
N ALA A 46 -14.85 19.90 1.83
CA ALA A 46 -15.53 18.61 1.71
C ALA A 46 -17.05 18.78 1.55
N TRP A 47 -17.62 19.84 2.14
CA TRP A 47 -19.04 20.17 2.01
C TRP A 47 -19.35 21.04 0.78
N LEU A 48 -18.50 22.03 0.48
CA LEU A 48 -18.77 23.02 -0.58
C LEU A 48 -18.37 22.52 -1.98
N VAL A 49 -17.35 21.68 -2.13
CA VAL A 49 -16.90 21.17 -3.44
C VAL A 49 -18.01 20.41 -4.18
N PRO A 50 -18.71 19.42 -3.57
CA PRO A 50 -19.79 18.71 -4.24
C PRO A 50 -20.91 19.65 -4.72
N LEU A 51 -21.27 20.65 -3.88
CA LEU A 51 -22.32 21.62 -4.20
C LEU A 51 -21.90 22.53 -5.37
N ALA A 52 -20.66 22.99 -5.37
CA ALA A 52 -20.15 23.87 -6.43
C ALA A 52 -20.00 23.10 -7.76
N VAL A 53 -19.48 21.87 -7.72
CA VAL A 53 -19.33 21.03 -8.92
C VAL A 53 -20.69 20.67 -9.53
N ALA A 54 -21.71 20.39 -8.71
CA ALA A 54 -23.06 20.11 -9.20
C ALA A 54 -23.71 21.30 -9.94
N SER A 55 -23.25 22.53 -9.72
CA SER A 55 -23.77 23.74 -10.34
C SER A 55 -23.12 24.10 -11.68
N VAL A 56 -22.05 23.39 -12.11
CA VAL A 56 -21.30 23.70 -13.34
C VAL A 56 -21.29 22.51 -14.30
N GLY A 57 -21.06 22.76 -15.58
CA GLY A 57 -20.94 21.71 -16.59
C GLY A 57 -19.69 20.81 -16.34
N SER A 58 -19.73 19.56 -16.80
CA SER A 58 -18.69 18.55 -16.59
C SER A 58 -17.27 19.02 -16.98
N GLN A 59 -17.15 19.81 -18.02
CA GLN A 59 -15.89 20.38 -18.50
C GLN A 59 -15.19 21.33 -17.50
N TRP A 60 -15.95 21.94 -16.57
CA TRP A 60 -15.45 22.89 -15.57
C TRP A 60 -15.34 22.27 -14.17
N SER A 61 -15.80 21.05 -13.98
CA SER A 61 -15.91 20.38 -12.67
C SER A 61 -14.56 20.34 -11.93
N LEU A 62 -13.48 19.97 -12.61
CA LEU A 62 -12.15 19.90 -12.00
C LEU A 62 -11.64 21.29 -11.58
N ILE A 63 -11.77 22.30 -12.44
CA ILE A 63 -11.30 23.66 -12.14
C ILE A 63 -12.10 24.23 -10.97
N THR A 64 -13.41 24.00 -10.95
CA THR A 64 -14.28 24.42 -9.84
C THR A 64 -13.93 23.74 -8.54
N ALA A 65 -13.70 22.42 -8.55
CA ALA A 65 -13.31 21.65 -7.38
C ALA A 65 -11.99 22.17 -6.79
N VAL A 66 -10.97 22.33 -7.62
CA VAL A 66 -9.67 22.86 -7.20
C VAL A 66 -9.78 24.29 -6.71
N GLY A 67 -10.53 25.14 -7.41
CA GLY A 67 -10.74 26.56 -7.02
C GLY A 67 -11.42 26.68 -5.66
N VAL A 68 -12.50 25.96 -5.42
CA VAL A 68 -13.21 25.96 -4.12
C VAL A 68 -12.31 25.42 -3.00
N LEU A 69 -11.57 24.33 -3.27
CA LEU A 69 -10.62 23.76 -2.29
C LEU A 69 -9.58 24.81 -1.88
N VAL A 70 -8.92 25.44 -2.84
CA VAL A 70 -7.89 26.48 -2.58
C VAL A 70 -8.46 27.64 -1.79
N ILE A 71 -9.63 28.12 -2.15
CA ILE A 71 -10.33 29.22 -1.46
C ILE A 71 -10.63 28.83 -0.01
N CYS A 72 -11.21 27.65 0.23
CA CYS A 72 -11.55 27.17 1.58
C CYS A 72 -10.30 27.02 2.45
N LEU A 73 -9.22 26.43 1.90
CA LEU A 73 -7.95 26.28 2.62
C LEU A 73 -7.33 27.65 2.97
N THR A 74 -7.33 28.57 2.02
CA THR A 74 -6.75 29.92 2.21
C THR A 74 -7.52 30.71 3.25
N ILE A 75 -8.85 30.72 3.19
CA ILE A 75 -9.71 31.42 4.16
C ILE A 75 -9.56 30.76 5.54
N GLY A 76 -9.64 29.43 5.61
CA GLY A 76 -9.47 28.70 6.88
C GLY A 76 -8.12 29.00 7.53
N GLN A 77 -7.04 28.92 6.76
CA GLN A 77 -5.69 29.25 7.24
C GLN A 77 -5.59 30.69 7.71
N TRP A 78 -6.11 31.66 6.96
CA TRP A 78 -6.09 33.08 7.33
C TRP A 78 -6.83 33.34 8.64
N LEU A 79 -8.03 32.79 8.81
CA LEU A 79 -8.82 32.88 10.05
C LEU A 79 -8.09 32.25 11.24
N GLY A 80 -7.47 31.08 11.03
CA GLY A 80 -6.68 30.39 12.04
C GLY A 80 -5.46 31.19 12.50
N ILE A 81 -4.74 31.81 11.55
CA ILE A 81 -3.61 32.70 11.84
C ILE A 81 -4.07 33.93 12.63
N LEU A 82 -5.21 34.53 12.24
CA LEU A 82 -5.75 35.70 12.92
C LEU A 82 -6.11 35.38 14.38
N ALA A 83 -6.83 34.28 14.60
CA ALA A 83 -7.18 33.80 15.95
C ALA A 83 -5.92 33.50 16.79
N GLY A 84 -4.96 32.75 16.21
CA GLY A 84 -3.71 32.41 16.89
C GLY A 84 -2.87 33.62 17.27
N ARG A 85 -2.79 34.64 16.39
CA ARG A 85 -2.10 35.89 16.67
C ARG A 85 -2.78 36.71 17.78
N THR A 86 -4.10 36.68 17.84
CA THR A 86 -4.85 37.36 18.91
C THR A 86 -4.54 36.76 20.27
N ILE A 87 -4.55 35.45 20.39
CA ILE A 87 -4.19 34.75 21.63
C ILE A 87 -2.73 35.00 21.99
N ARG A 88 -1.83 34.94 21.02
CA ARG A 88 -0.41 35.16 21.23
C ARG A 88 -0.09 36.57 21.80
N ARG A 89 -0.82 37.61 21.42
CA ARG A 89 -0.63 38.94 21.99
C ARG A 89 -0.74 38.96 23.53
N VAL A 90 -1.58 38.11 24.08
CA VAL A 90 -1.74 37.98 25.53
C VAL A 90 -0.55 37.24 26.16
N THR A 91 -0.05 36.19 25.49
CA THR A 91 1.09 35.39 26.00
C THR A 91 2.44 36.06 25.83
N ASP A 92 2.62 36.94 24.84
CA ASP A 92 3.88 37.71 24.61
C ASP A 92 4.21 38.67 25.76
N ILE A 93 3.23 39.00 26.60
CA ILE A 93 3.38 39.89 27.79
C ILE A 93 3.81 39.12 29.03
N THR A 94 3.75 37.78 29.00
CA THR A 94 4.04 36.89 30.12
C THR A 94 5.45 36.31 30.07
N PRO A 95 6.04 35.84 31.19
CA PRO A 95 7.34 35.16 31.19
C PRO A 95 7.32 33.84 30.42
N LEU A 96 6.15 33.35 29.98
CA LEU A 96 5.96 32.10 29.20
C LEU A 96 6.33 32.25 27.73
N LYS A 97 6.70 33.44 27.25
CA LYS A 97 7.04 33.72 25.85
C LYS A 97 8.09 32.77 25.26
N GLY A 98 9.14 32.41 26.03
CA GLY A 98 10.19 31.49 25.55
C GLY A 98 9.64 30.06 25.34
N ILE A 99 8.81 29.59 26.26
CA ILE A 99 8.18 28.28 26.23
C ILE A 99 7.18 28.19 25.07
N GLU A 100 6.34 29.22 24.90
CA GLU A 100 5.37 29.32 23.81
C GLU A 100 6.07 29.25 22.44
N ARG A 101 7.18 29.96 22.25
CA ARG A 101 7.96 29.93 21.02
C ARG A 101 8.58 28.57 20.75
N PHE A 102 9.18 27.95 21.78
CA PHE A 102 9.78 26.63 21.65
C PHE A 102 8.75 25.58 21.22
N PHE A 103 7.58 25.54 21.86
CA PHE A 103 6.50 24.63 21.48
C PHE A 103 5.94 24.92 20.08
N GLY A 104 5.94 26.17 19.62
CA GLY A 104 5.64 26.53 18.24
C GLY A 104 6.62 25.89 17.26
N GLY A 105 7.91 25.89 17.59
CA GLY A 105 8.96 25.20 16.83
C GLY A 105 8.73 23.69 16.77
N VAL A 106 8.48 23.06 17.92
CA VAL A 106 8.22 21.61 18.02
C VAL A 106 6.99 21.20 17.20
N LEU A 107 5.89 21.95 17.32
CA LEU A 107 4.66 21.68 16.58
C LEU A 107 4.87 21.76 15.07
N ASN A 108 5.58 22.78 14.60
CA ASN A 108 5.84 23.00 13.18
C ASN A 108 6.81 21.95 12.62
N LEU A 109 7.82 21.55 13.41
CA LEU A 109 8.71 20.42 13.11
C LEU A 109 7.92 19.11 12.94
N ALA A 110 7.06 18.80 13.93
CA ALA A 110 6.26 17.58 13.91
C ALA A 110 5.31 17.53 12.70
N ALA A 111 4.68 18.66 12.38
CA ALA A 111 3.82 18.75 11.19
C ALA A 111 4.61 18.58 9.88
N CYS A 112 5.79 19.21 9.76
CA CYS A 112 6.65 19.03 8.60
C CYS A 112 7.11 17.56 8.47
N ALA A 113 7.51 16.93 9.58
CA ALA A 113 7.90 15.53 9.61
C ALA A 113 6.73 14.61 9.17
N LEU A 114 5.52 14.86 9.67
CA LEU A 114 4.32 14.12 9.26
C LEU A 114 4.05 14.26 7.75
N VAL A 115 4.12 15.47 7.20
CA VAL A 115 3.94 15.69 5.76
C VAL A 115 4.99 14.93 4.95
N MET A 116 6.26 14.94 5.38
CA MET A 116 7.32 14.16 4.72
C MET A 116 7.06 12.66 4.76
N VAL A 117 6.57 12.13 5.89
CA VAL A 117 6.19 10.71 6.01
C VAL A 117 5.03 10.38 5.07
N VAL A 118 3.97 11.20 5.05
CA VAL A 118 2.82 11.03 4.14
C VAL A 118 3.27 11.02 2.69
N LEU A 119 4.09 12.00 2.28
CA LEU A 119 4.62 12.07 0.93
C LEU A 119 5.50 10.87 0.59
N THR A 120 6.37 10.44 1.52
CA THR A 120 7.25 9.28 1.30
C THR A 120 6.44 8.00 1.11
N ILE A 121 5.47 7.72 1.98
CA ILE A 121 4.59 6.54 1.88
C ILE A 121 3.78 6.59 0.57
N SER A 122 3.23 7.75 0.22
CA SER A 122 2.44 7.90 -1.00
C SER A 122 3.27 7.81 -2.27
N MET A 123 4.49 8.36 -2.29
CA MET A 123 5.36 8.32 -3.46
C MET A 123 5.99 6.95 -3.71
N ARG A 124 6.19 6.14 -2.67
CA ARG A 124 6.71 4.77 -2.83
C ARG A 124 5.78 3.86 -3.64
N THR A 125 4.50 4.14 -3.71
CA THR A 125 3.54 3.38 -4.52
C THR A 125 3.49 3.80 -5.98
N VAL A 126 4.21 4.86 -6.35
CA VAL A 126 4.34 5.26 -7.76
C VAL A 126 5.41 4.38 -8.42
N PRO A 127 5.14 3.72 -9.56
CA PRO A 127 6.07 2.78 -10.19
C PRO A 127 7.21 3.50 -10.94
N ILE A 128 7.99 4.33 -10.24
CA ILE A 128 9.17 5.03 -10.75
C ILE A 128 10.41 4.52 -10.00
N PRO A 129 11.19 3.57 -10.58
CA PRO A 129 12.30 2.93 -9.89
C PRO A 129 13.33 3.90 -9.31
N GLN A 130 13.69 4.95 -10.06
CA GLN A 130 14.70 5.94 -9.62
C GLN A 130 14.24 6.72 -8.39
N LEU A 131 12.96 7.11 -8.35
CA LEU A 131 12.36 7.82 -7.21
C LEU A 131 12.32 6.91 -5.98
N ASN A 132 11.83 5.68 -6.15
CA ASN A 132 11.69 4.73 -5.06
C ASN A 132 13.05 4.34 -4.48
N THR A 133 14.07 4.12 -5.32
CA THR A 133 15.45 3.89 -4.86
C THR A 133 15.97 5.09 -4.07
N ALA A 134 15.80 6.32 -4.57
CA ALA A 134 16.25 7.52 -3.87
C ALA A 134 15.57 7.69 -2.50
N LEU A 135 14.27 7.41 -2.41
CA LEU A 135 13.50 7.47 -1.15
C LEU A 135 13.90 6.36 -0.16
N SER A 136 14.19 5.14 -0.67
CA SER A 136 14.55 3.99 0.18
C SER A 136 16.00 4.06 0.67
N ASP A 137 16.90 4.62 -0.12
CA ASP A 137 18.32 4.78 0.24
C ASP A 137 18.54 5.93 1.25
N SER A 138 17.55 6.81 1.47
CA SER A 138 17.61 7.84 2.49
C SER A 138 17.43 7.23 3.88
N LYS A 139 18.48 7.31 4.69
CA LYS A 139 18.47 6.85 6.10
C LYS A 139 17.50 7.68 6.94
N THR A 140 17.44 8.98 6.68
CA THR A 140 16.56 9.90 7.40
C THR A 140 15.09 9.58 7.16
N LEU A 141 14.68 9.40 5.89
CA LEU A 141 13.29 9.04 5.55
C LEU A 141 12.92 7.65 6.08
N SER A 142 13.81 6.68 5.91
CA SER A 142 13.58 5.32 6.38
C SER A 142 13.43 5.27 7.90
N TRP A 143 14.24 6.04 8.64
CA TRP A 143 14.09 6.17 10.09
C TRP A 143 12.78 6.87 10.48
N MET A 144 12.40 7.96 9.80
CA MET A 144 11.14 8.67 10.05
C MET A 144 9.93 7.75 9.83
N VAL A 145 9.89 7.02 8.72
CA VAL A 145 8.82 6.07 8.42
C VAL A 145 8.79 4.91 9.43
N ALA A 146 9.96 4.35 9.79
CA ALA A 146 10.05 3.28 10.79
C ALA A 146 9.57 3.73 12.17
N SER A 147 9.88 4.97 12.57
CA SER A 147 9.47 5.56 13.86
C SER A 147 7.99 6.00 13.90
N THR A 148 7.29 5.97 12.76
CA THR A 148 5.87 6.35 12.70
C THR A 148 5.00 5.20 13.23
N PRO A 149 4.07 5.46 14.17
CA PRO A 149 3.17 4.43 14.69
C PRO A 149 2.33 3.77 13.58
N GLU A 150 2.09 2.47 13.70
CA GLU A 150 1.34 1.69 12.69
C GLU A 150 -0.07 2.26 12.43
N VAL A 151 -0.76 2.72 13.48
CA VAL A 151 -2.07 3.37 13.35
C VAL A 151 -2.03 4.57 12.39
N VAL A 152 -0.95 5.35 12.41
CA VAL A 152 -0.78 6.50 11.50
C VAL A 152 -0.52 6.03 10.08
N LYS A 153 0.34 5.03 9.89
CA LYS A 153 0.62 4.42 8.58
C LYS A 153 -0.65 3.82 7.95
N ASP A 154 -1.44 3.07 8.74
CA ASP A 154 -2.70 2.49 8.29
C ASP A 154 -3.72 3.56 7.87
N ARG A 155 -3.79 4.68 8.59
CA ARG A 155 -4.66 5.82 8.23
C ARG A 155 -4.20 6.49 6.94
N ILE A 156 -2.89 6.72 6.77
CA ILE A 156 -2.33 7.28 5.52
C ILE A 156 -2.68 6.38 4.34
N ASN A 157 -2.48 5.07 4.47
CA ASN A 157 -2.78 4.10 3.43
C ASN A 157 -4.28 4.03 3.11
N THR A 158 -5.15 4.10 4.13
CA THR A 158 -6.61 4.13 3.92
C THR A 158 -7.03 5.36 3.12
N VAL A 159 -6.63 6.56 3.56
CA VAL A 159 -6.96 7.81 2.85
C VAL A 159 -6.41 7.82 1.42
N ARG A 160 -5.18 7.33 1.24
CA ARG A 160 -4.57 7.22 -0.08
C ARG A 160 -5.40 6.32 -1.01
N ASN A 161 -5.82 5.15 -0.52
CA ASN A 161 -6.58 4.19 -1.32
C ASN A 161 -7.99 4.68 -1.65
N ASP A 162 -8.60 5.48 -0.76
CA ASP A 162 -9.88 6.12 -1.03
C ASP A 162 -9.77 7.20 -2.13
N VAL A 163 -8.59 7.80 -2.28
CA VAL A 163 -8.32 8.85 -3.29
C VAL A 163 -7.81 8.28 -4.61
N LEU A 164 -6.96 7.24 -4.54
CA LEU A 164 -6.39 6.59 -5.72
C LEU A 164 -7.29 5.41 -6.11
N ALA A 165 -7.72 5.38 -7.38
CA ALA A 165 -8.40 4.21 -7.92
C ALA A 165 -7.38 3.07 -8.08
N PHE A 166 -7.35 2.13 -7.15
CA PHE A 166 -6.62 0.88 -7.28
C PHE A 166 -7.53 -0.18 -7.91
N GLY A 167 -6.91 -1.14 -8.61
CA GLY A 167 -7.62 -2.30 -9.15
C GLY A 167 -8.38 -3.06 -8.06
N THR A 168 -9.45 -3.73 -8.40
CA THR A 168 -10.31 -4.45 -7.45
C THR A 168 -9.74 -5.84 -7.12
N ILE A 169 -9.90 -6.28 -5.87
CA ILE A 169 -9.64 -7.70 -5.49
C ILE A 169 -10.82 -8.54 -5.97
N PRO A 170 -10.58 -9.71 -6.58
CA PRO A 170 -11.66 -10.62 -6.97
C PRO A 170 -12.52 -11.04 -5.77
N GLU A 171 -13.84 -10.95 -5.95
CA GLU A 171 -14.80 -11.39 -4.95
C GLU A 171 -15.37 -12.76 -5.33
N VAL A 172 -15.48 -13.63 -4.34
CA VAL A 172 -16.03 -14.99 -4.48
C VAL A 172 -17.32 -15.05 -3.68
N SER A 173 -18.42 -15.35 -4.35
CA SER A 173 -19.74 -15.43 -3.71
C SER A 173 -20.08 -16.82 -3.15
N GLN A 174 -19.31 -17.84 -3.53
CA GLN A 174 -19.59 -19.25 -3.20
C GLN A 174 -18.70 -19.72 -2.06
N LEU A 175 -19.30 -20.12 -0.94
CA LEU A 175 -18.59 -20.75 0.18
C LEU A 175 -18.38 -22.24 -0.09
N ILE A 176 -17.18 -22.74 0.25
CA ILE A 176 -16.78 -24.14 0.17
C ILE A 176 -17.06 -24.85 1.50
N ALA A 177 -16.91 -24.12 2.61
CA ALA A 177 -17.08 -24.59 3.96
C ALA A 177 -17.78 -23.52 4.83
N PRO A 178 -18.34 -23.89 6.00
CA PRO A 178 -18.90 -22.93 6.94
C PRO A 178 -17.84 -21.88 7.34
N GLU A 179 -18.26 -20.62 7.42
CA GLU A 179 -17.39 -19.54 7.89
C GLU A 179 -17.05 -19.68 9.37
N THR A 180 -15.80 -19.44 9.69
CA THR A 180 -15.31 -19.30 11.07
C THR A 180 -14.54 -17.99 11.18
N SER A 181 -14.42 -17.44 12.38
CA SER A 181 -13.64 -16.21 12.60
C SER A 181 -12.17 -16.46 12.28
N ALA A 182 -11.51 -15.43 11.74
CA ALA A 182 -10.07 -15.45 11.54
C ALA A 182 -9.36 -15.60 12.91
N PRO A 183 -8.28 -16.41 12.99
CA PRO A 183 -7.52 -16.54 14.22
C PRO A 183 -6.86 -15.18 14.58
N THR A 184 -6.73 -14.94 15.88
CA THR A 184 -6.08 -13.72 16.40
C THR A 184 -4.63 -13.95 16.80
N GLU A 185 -4.26 -15.20 17.03
CA GLU A 185 -2.90 -15.58 17.41
C GLU A 185 -2.04 -15.78 16.16
N THR A 186 -0.92 -15.07 16.10
CA THR A 186 0.08 -15.23 15.05
C THR A 186 1.02 -16.38 15.39
N VAL A 187 1.38 -17.18 14.38
CA VAL A 187 2.44 -18.18 14.54
C VAL A 187 3.77 -17.44 14.42
N GLU A 188 4.50 -17.33 15.53
CA GLU A 188 5.87 -16.82 15.52
C GLU A 188 6.83 -17.98 15.22
N SER A 189 7.60 -17.85 14.13
CA SER A 189 8.57 -18.86 13.71
C SER A 189 9.75 -18.18 13.02
N ALA A 190 10.97 -18.59 13.39
CA ALA A 190 12.16 -18.13 12.68
C ALA A 190 12.16 -18.49 11.17
N ALA A 191 11.39 -19.51 10.78
CA ALA A 191 11.20 -19.86 9.37
C ALA A 191 10.30 -18.83 8.67
N LEU A 192 9.22 -18.40 9.32
CA LEU A 192 8.32 -17.35 8.81
C LEU A 192 9.02 -15.99 8.75
N ASP A 193 9.87 -15.65 9.73
CA ASP A 193 10.67 -14.42 9.69
C ASP A 193 11.66 -14.39 8.51
N ARG A 194 12.27 -15.54 8.20
CA ARG A 194 13.12 -15.65 7.00
C ARG A 194 12.30 -15.55 5.71
N ALA A 195 11.15 -16.20 5.66
CA ALA A 195 10.26 -16.16 4.50
C ALA A 195 9.76 -14.73 4.21
N ALA A 196 9.50 -13.94 5.25
CA ALA A 196 9.09 -12.54 5.12
C ALA A 196 10.07 -11.69 4.29
N ALA A 197 11.37 -11.99 4.32
CA ALA A 197 12.38 -11.29 3.53
C ALA A 197 12.23 -11.51 2.01
N SER A 198 11.55 -12.58 1.60
CA SER A 198 11.32 -12.96 0.20
C SER A 198 9.94 -12.58 -0.32
N VAL A 199 9.12 -11.92 0.51
CA VAL A 199 7.82 -11.37 0.11
C VAL A 199 8.02 -9.93 -0.36
N VAL A 200 7.42 -9.60 -1.50
CA VAL A 200 7.63 -8.34 -2.19
C VAL A 200 6.29 -7.65 -2.50
N GLU A 201 6.34 -6.33 -2.61
CA GLU A 201 5.24 -5.53 -3.15
C GLU A 201 5.38 -5.42 -4.67
N ILE A 202 4.27 -5.59 -5.38
CA ILE A 202 4.20 -5.42 -6.83
C ILE A 202 3.50 -4.10 -7.11
N LEU A 203 4.16 -3.25 -7.89
CA LEU A 203 3.63 -1.96 -8.31
C LEU A 203 3.60 -1.92 -9.84
N GLY A 204 2.50 -1.47 -10.41
CA GLY A 204 2.36 -1.36 -11.84
C GLY A 204 1.49 -0.18 -12.25
N ALA A 205 1.88 0.54 -13.30
CA ALA A 205 1.00 1.49 -13.97
C ALA A 205 0.31 0.78 -15.12
N ALA A 206 -0.99 0.65 -15.04
CA ALA A 206 -1.85 0.24 -16.14
C ALA A 206 -2.28 1.51 -16.90
N GLU A 207 -1.34 2.10 -17.68
CA GLU A 207 -1.52 3.43 -18.28
C GLU A 207 -2.75 3.50 -19.19
N GLN A 208 -3.01 2.45 -19.96
CA GLN A 208 -4.19 2.36 -20.82
C GLN A 208 -5.50 2.29 -20.03
N CYS A 209 -5.41 1.89 -18.76
CA CYS A 209 -6.54 1.68 -17.86
C CYS A 209 -6.80 2.89 -16.95
N GLY A 210 -5.85 3.81 -16.84
CA GLY A 210 -5.96 5.00 -16.00
C GLY A 210 -5.90 4.72 -14.49
N TYR A 211 -5.35 3.56 -14.07
CA TYR A 211 -5.14 3.25 -12.65
C TYR A 211 -3.74 2.68 -12.37
N THR A 212 -3.33 2.76 -11.12
CA THR A 212 -2.14 2.09 -10.60
C THR A 212 -2.56 0.80 -9.92
N SER A 213 -1.92 -0.32 -10.29
CA SER A 213 -2.11 -1.59 -9.64
C SER A 213 -1.09 -1.77 -8.52
N THR A 214 -1.52 -2.31 -7.38
CA THR A 214 -0.66 -2.73 -6.29
C THR A 214 -1.11 -4.08 -5.77
N GLY A 215 -0.15 -4.92 -5.44
CA GLY A 215 -0.37 -6.25 -4.90
C GLY A 215 0.87 -6.77 -4.19
N SER A 216 0.83 -8.01 -3.82
CA SER A 216 1.94 -8.75 -3.22
C SER A 216 2.50 -9.77 -4.18
N GLY A 217 3.69 -10.25 -3.88
CA GLY A 217 4.31 -11.38 -4.55
C GLY A 217 5.37 -12.02 -3.66
N PHE A 218 5.97 -13.07 -4.13
CA PHE A 218 7.09 -13.72 -3.45
C PHE A 218 8.06 -14.34 -4.45
N VAL A 219 9.30 -14.47 -4.05
CA VAL A 219 10.34 -15.10 -4.88
C VAL A 219 10.16 -16.61 -4.85
N ALA A 220 9.91 -17.22 -6.01
CA ALA A 220 9.71 -18.67 -6.16
C ALA A 220 10.93 -19.40 -6.74
N ASP A 221 11.76 -18.67 -7.49
CA ASP A 221 13.04 -19.13 -8.01
C ASP A 221 13.98 -17.93 -8.17
N ASN A 222 15.25 -18.15 -8.50
CA ASN A 222 16.26 -17.12 -8.68
C ASN A 222 15.80 -16.05 -9.68
N GLY A 223 15.40 -14.89 -9.15
CA GLY A 223 14.88 -13.79 -9.95
C GLY A 223 13.48 -14.01 -10.56
N LEU A 224 12.75 -15.04 -10.13
CA LEU A 224 11.35 -15.27 -10.53
C LEU A 224 10.41 -14.94 -9.37
N VAL A 225 9.51 -13.99 -9.59
CA VAL A 225 8.50 -13.57 -8.61
C VAL A 225 7.13 -14.04 -9.07
N VAL A 226 6.41 -14.70 -8.16
CA VAL A 226 5.01 -15.11 -8.35
C VAL A 226 4.10 -14.02 -7.81
N THR A 227 3.02 -13.73 -8.56
CA THR A 227 1.90 -12.86 -8.15
C THR A 227 0.61 -13.32 -8.83
N ASN A 228 -0.49 -12.58 -8.68
CA ASN A 228 -1.71 -12.86 -9.42
C ASN A 228 -1.75 -12.17 -10.80
N ALA A 229 -2.49 -12.78 -11.73
CA ALA A 229 -2.71 -12.21 -13.05
C ALA A 229 -3.46 -10.88 -12.99
N HIS A 230 -4.49 -10.76 -12.13
CA HIS A 230 -5.23 -9.51 -11.98
C HIS A 230 -4.37 -8.36 -11.41
N VAL A 231 -3.30 -8.64 -10.65
CA VAL A 231 -2.38 -7.61 -10.13
C VAL A 231 -1.59 -6.96 -11.26
N VAL A 232 -1.28 -7.70 -12.32
CA VAL A 232 -0.47 -7.22 -13.44
C VAL A 232 -1.25 -7.04 -14.74
N ALA A 233 -2.59 -7.15 -14.71
CA ALA A 233 -3.43 -6.96 -15.88
C ALA A 233 -3.28 -5.53 -16.44
N GLY A 234 -2.97 -5.40 -17.72
CA GLY A 234 -2.73 -4.11 -18.40
C GLY A 234 -1.41 -3.41 -18.01
N VAL A 235 -0.61 -3.99 -17.11
CA VAL A 235 0.69 -3.44 -16.71
C VAL A 235 1.75 -3.86 -17.72
N THR A 236 2.52 -2.90 -18.23
CA THR A 236 3.61 -3.16 -19.17
C THR A 236 4.98 -3.25 -18.50
N SER A 237 5.17 -2.53 -17.41
CA SER A 237 6.47 -2.41 -16.73
C SER A 237 6.25 -2.50 -15.20
N PRO A 238 6.10 -3.71 -14.65
CA PRO A 238 5.94 -3.88 -13.22
C PRO A 238 7.24 -3.53 -12.48
N VAL A 239 7.08 -3.00 -11.30
CA VAL A 239 8.16 -2.73 -10.35
C VAL A 239 7.97 -3.64 -9.14
N VAL A 240 9.00 -4.37 -8.80
CA VAL A 240 9.06 -5.22 -7.59
C VAL A 240 9.78 -4.48 -6.50
N GLN A 241 9.17 -4.35 -5.33
CA GLN A 241 9.71 -3.64 -4.17
C GLN A 241 9.87 -4.60 -2.97
N ASP A 242 11.03 -4.61 -2.34
CA ASP A 242 11.26 -5.39 -1.12
C ASP A 242 10.77 -4.67 0.15
N SER A 243 10.82 -5.36 1.29
CA SER A 243 10.42 -4.83 2.60
C SER A 243 11.23 -3.61 3.07
N ARG A 244 12.40 -3.35 2.45
CA ARG A 244 13.25 -2.18 2.72
C ARG A 244 12.93 -1.01 1.78
N GLY A 245 11.99 -1.18 0.83
CA GLY A 245 11.62 -0.18 -0.17
C GLY A 245 12.57 -0.10 -1.36
N ARG A 246 13.52 -1.04 -1.52
CA ARG A 246 14.37 -1.12 -2.71
C ARG A 246 13.55 -1.70 -3.86
N THR A 247 13.76 -1.19 -5.07
CA THR A 247 12.95 -1.51 -6.23
C THR A 247 13.75 -2.05 -7.40
N TRP A 248 13.15 -2.96 -8.14
CA TRP A 248 13.69 -3.57 -9.36
C TRP A 248 12.63 -3.56 -10.44
N PRO A 249 12.99 -3.16 -11.67
CA PRO A 249 12.11 -3.33 -12.81
C PRO A 249 11.98 -4.82 -13.13
N GLY A 250 10.77 -5.26 -13.44
CA GLY A 250 10.46 -6.62 -13.81
C GLY A 250 9.91 -6.74 -15.23
N THR A 251 9.89 -7.96 -15.75
CA THR A 251 9.25 -8.32 -17.00
C THR A 251 8.27 -9.44 -16.74
N ILE A 252 7.01 -9.28 -17.16
CA ILE A 252 5.98 -10.33 -17.02
C ILE A 252 6.27 -11.40 -18.06
N VAL A 253 6.56 -12.62 -17.59
CA VAL A 253 7.01 -13.75 -18.44
C VAL A 253 6.00 -14.90 -18.50
N TYR A 254 5.00 -14.88 -17.65
CA TYR A 254 3.89 -15.83 -17.64
C TYR A 254 2.63 -15.14 -17.16
N MET A 255 1.49 -15.46 -17.76
CA MET A 255 0.18 -14.96 -17.36
C MET A 255 -0.90 -15.97 -17.63
N ASP A 256 -1.52 -16.49 -16.58
CA ASP A 256 -2.67 -17.38 -16.61
C ASP A 256 -3.85 -16.70 -15.94
N THR A 257 -4.80 -16.24 -16.73
CA THR A 257 -6.00 -15.55 -16.25
C THR A 257 -7.05 -16.52 -15.70
N GLU A 258 -6.98 -17.80 -16.05
CA GLU A 258 -7.92 -18.83 -15.56
C GLU A 258 -7.55 -19.25 -14.14
N GLN A 259 -6.26 -19.46 -13.84
CA GLN A 259 -5.77 -19.75 -12.50
C GLN A 259 -5.45 -18.48 -11.70
N ASP A 260 -5.47 -17.32 -12.35
CA ASP A 260 -5.10 -16.02 -11.76
C ASP A 260 -3.67 -15.99 -11.21
N LEU A 261 -2.74 -16.52 -11.98
CA LEU A 261 -1.30 -16.52 -11.69
C LEU A 261 -0.51 -15.75 -12.75
N ALA A 262 0.51 -15.05 -12.32
CA ALA A 262 1.48 -14.40 -13.20
C ALA A 262 2.89 -14.49 -12.62
N PHE A 263 3.89 -14.54 -13.49
CA PHE A 263 5.28 -14.56 -13.09
C PHE A 263 6.01 -13.35 -13.65
N ILE A 264 6.86 -12.75 -12.81
CA ILE A 264 7.66 -11.59 -13.14
C ILE A 264 9.13 -12.00 -13.05
N SER A 265 9.85 -11.88 -14.16
CA SER A 265 11.31 -12.07 -14.19
C SER A 265 12.02 -10.81 -13.71
N VAL A 266 12.86 -10.94 -12.70
CA VAL A 266 13.66 -9.89 -12.07
C VAL A 266 15.09 -10.40 -11.83
N PRO A 267 15.92 -10.55 -12.85
CA PRO A 267 17.21 -11.26 -12.77
C PRO A 267 18.21 -10.71 -11.77
N LYS A 268 18.03 -9.46 -11.29
CA LYS A 268 18.94 -8.81 -10.33
C LYS A 268 18.34 -8.74 -8.91
N LEU A 269 17.26 -9.44 -8.64
CA LEU A 269 16.62 -9.45 -7.33
C LEU A 269 17.47 -10.28 -6.34
N PRO A 270 18.08 -9.67 -5.31
CA PRO A 270 18.98 -10.36 -4.38
C PRO A 270 18.20 -10.94 -3.19
N LEU A 271 17.12 -11.67 -3.47
CA LEU A 271 16.26 -12.29 -2.47
C LEU A 271 16.25 -13.81 -2.70
N GLU A 272 16.24 -14.57 -1.60
CA GLU A 272 16.24 -16.03 -1.65
C GLU A 272 14.85 -16.57 -2.03
N PRO A 273 14.75 -17.62 -2.85
CA PRO A 273 13.47 -18.22 -3.19
C PRO A 273 12.84 -18.95 -2.00
N LEU A 274 11.50 -18.92 -1.93
CA LEU A 274 10.72 -19.71 -0.99
C LEU A 274 10.48 -21.13 -1.53
N ASN A 275 10.56 -22.12 -0.65
CA ASN A 275 10.20 -23.48 -1.01
C ASN A 275 8.69 -23.60 -1.25
N ILE A 276 8.30 -24.27 -2.34
CA ILE A 276 6.90 -24.60 -2.60
C ILE A 276 6.56 -25.93 -1.91
N GLY A 277 5.73 -25.84 -0.88
CA GLY A 277 5.28 -26.98 -0.08
C GLY A 277 4.23 -27.86 -0.77
N THR A 278 3.56 -28.66 0.01
CA THR A 278 2.38 -29.46 -0.41
C THR A 278 1.10 -28.73 -0.02
N ASN A 279 -0.04 -29.19 -0.51
CA ASN A 279 -1.33 -28.63 -0.11
C ASN A 279 -1.53 -28.80 1.41
N ALA A 280 -1.95 -27.73 2.07
CA ALA A 280 -2.39 -27.74 3.46
C ALA A 280 -3.74 -28.45 3.56
N THR A 281 -4.05 -29.02 4.72
CA THR A 281 -5.32 -29.70 4.98
C THR A 281 -6.31 -28.76 5.69
N ALA A 282 -7.60 -29.09 5.62
CA ALA A 282 -8.61 -28.36 6.41
C ALA A 282 -8.28 -28.43 7.91
N GLY A 283 -8.43 -27.32 8.61
CA GLY A 283 -8.05 -27.15 10.00
C GLY A 283 -6.61 -26.70 10.23
N SER A 284 -5.75 -26.71 9.20
CA SER A 284 -4.36 -26.23 9.33
C SER A 284 -4.33 -24.74 9.63
N LEU A 285 -3.51 -24.33 10.62
CA LEU A 285 -3.14 -22.96 10.85
C LEU A 285 -2.02 -22.59 9.86
N VAL A 286 -2.17 -21.47 9.18
CA VAL A 286 -1.24 -20.97 8.18
C VAL A 286 -1.02 -19.48 8.38
N THR A 287 0.04 -18.93 7.80
CA THR A 287 0.31 -17.49 7.81
C THR A 287 0.29 -16.97 6.38
N PHE A 288 -0.47 -15.94 6.08
CA PHE A 288 -0.35 -15.25 4.81
C PHE A 288 0.37 -13.92 4.98
N MET A 289 1.18 -13.58 3.98
CA MET A 289 2.04 -12.41 4.02
C MET A 289 1.82 -11.52 2.82
N GLY A 290 1.95 -10.21 3.02
CA GLY A 290 1.81 -9.26 1.92
C GLY A 290 1.77 -7.81 2.37
N TYR A 291 1.28 -6.97 1.45
CA TYR A 291 1.22 -5.51 1.58
C TYR A 291 -0.22 -5.01 1.47
N PRO A 292 -1.04 -5.23 2.53
CA PRO A 292 -2.44 -4.82 2.51
C PRO A 292 -2.54 -3.32 2.24
N LYS A 293 -3.41 -2.94 1.31
CA LYS A 293 -3.63 -1.55 0.88
C LYS A 293 -2.36 -0.85 0.35
N GLY A 294 -1.38 -1.61 -0.18
CA GLY A 294 -0.11 -1.07 -0.63
C GLY A 294 0.84 -0.69 0.52
N GLY A 295 0.91 -1.54 1.54
CA GLY A 295 1.84 -1.45 2.66
C GLY A 295 1.25 -0.83 3.94
N PRO A 296 1.91 -0.92 5.09
CA PRO A 296 3.17 -1.64 5.32
C PRO A 296 3.01 -3.17 5.21
N PHE A 297 4.14 -3.89 5.11
CA PHE A 297 4.17 -5.35 5.15
C PHE A 297 3.46 -5.89 6.40
N LYS A 298 2.66 -6.96 6.20
CA LYS A 298 2.01 -7.68 7.30
C LYS A 298 2.10 -9.19 7.10
N ALA A 299 2.30 -9.89 8.20
CA ALA A 299 2.12 -11.34 8.32
C ALA A 299 0.89 -11.56 9.19
N LEU A 300 -0.11 -12.24 8.67
CA LEU A 300 -1.40 -12.41 9.31
C LEU A 300 -1.76 -13.91 9.39
N PRO A 301 -2.32 -14.38 10.52
CA PRO A 301 -2.73 -15.76 10.67
C PRO A 301 -4.00 -16.05 9.89
N ALA A 302 -4.15 -17.29 9.45
CA ALA A 302 -5.36 -17.80 8.85
C ALA A 302 -5.54 -19.29 9.18
N THR A 303 -6.78 -19.78 9.10
CA THR A 303 -7.08 -21.20 9.19
C THR A 303 -7.67 -21.69 7.88
N VAL A 304 -7.18 -22.80 7.36
CA VAL A 304 -7.77 -23.47 6.19
C VAL A 304 -9.12 -24.05 6.59
N GLN A 305 -10.22 -23.47 6.11
CA GLN A 305 -11.57 -23.96 6.39
C GLN A 305 -11.93 -25.15 5.51
N GLY A 306 -11.50 -25.13 4.25
CA GLY A 306 -11.77 -26.18 3.29
C GLY A 306 -10.99 -26.00 1.99
N ILE A 307 -11.00 -27.06 1.19
CA ILE A 307 -10.46 -27.08 -0.17
C ILE A 307 -11.59 -27.50 -1.09
N GLY A 308 -11.78 -26.77 -2.18
CA GLY A 308 -12.83 -27.09 -3.13
C GLY A 308 -12.66 -26.36 -4.45
N ASN A 309 -13.54 -26.66 -5.38
CA ASN A 309 -13.57 -25.98 -6.65
C ASN A 309 -14.52 -24.80 -6.58
N THR A 310 -14.07 -23.63 -7.03
CA THR A 310 -14.90 -22.43 -7.13
C THR A 310 -14.71 -21.74 -8.46
N GLN A 311 -15.67 -20.91 -8.80
CA GLN A 311 -15.64 -20.02 -9.93
C GLN A 311 -15.60 -18.59 -9.43
N THR A 312 -14.74 -17.76 -9.99
CA THR A 312 -14.84 -16.29 -9.86
C THR A 312 -15.68 -15.76 -11.02
N ILE A 313 -16.36 -14.66 -10.77
CA ILE A 313 -17.05 -13.91 -11.81
C ILE A 313 -16.10 -12.81 -12.26
N ASP A 314 -15.88 -12.71 -13.56
CA ASP A 314 -15.17 -11.60 -14.16
C ASP A 314 -16.00 -10.32 -13.97
N ALA A 315 -15.45 -9.33 -13.30
CA ALA A 315 -16.17 -8.14 -12.91
C ALA A 315 -16.60 -7.26 -14.10
N ASP A 316 -15.85 -7.33 -15.22
CA ASP A 316 -16.14 -6.52 -16.41
C ASP A 316 -17.19 -7.14 -17.32
N THR A 317 -17.09 -8.47 -17.50
CA THR A 317 -17.95 -9.20 -18.45
C THR A 317 -19.14 -9.86 -17.79
N GLY A 318 -19.16 -9.98 -16.46
CA GLY A 318 -20.15 -10.74 -15.71
C GLY A 318 -20.10 -12.25 -15.98
N ARG A 319 -19.10 -12.75 -16.69
CA ARG A 319 -18.97 -14.17 -17.05
C ARG A 319 -18.23 -14.92 -15.95
N ALA A 320 -18.65 -16.14 -15.73
CA ALA A 320 -17.94 -17.06 -14.85
C ALA A 320 -16.62 -17.50 -15.49
N ASN A 321 -15.52 -17.39 -14.75
CA ASN A 321 -14.22 -17.93 -15.14
C ASN A 321 -14.21 -19.47 -15.04
N ALA A 322 -13.12 -20.10 -15.44
CA ALA A 322 -12.95 -21.54 -15.28
C ALA A 322 -13.02 -21.95 -13.79
N MET A 323 -13.49 -23.20 -13.56
CA MET A 323 -13.45 -23.81 -12.23
C MET A 323 -11.99 -24.03 -11.82
N ARG A 324 -11.60 -23.60 -10.61
CA ARG A 324 -10.27 -23.83 -10.07
C ARG A 324 -10.32 -24.32 -8.64
N GLN A 325 -9.32 -25.14 -8.28
CA GLN A 325 -9.18 -25.64 -6.91
C GLN A 325 -8.54 -24.57 -6.02
N VAL A 326 -9.21 -24.23 -4.94
CA VAL A 326 -8.77 -23.16 -4.02
C VAL A 326 -8.96 -23.58 -2.57
N TYR A 327 -8.26 -22.90 -1.69
CA TYR A 327 -8.58 -22.86 -0.27
C TYR A 327 -9.63 -21.81 0.02
N GLN A 328 -10.54 -22.12 0.90
CA GLN A 328 -11.28 -21.16 1.69
C GLN A 328 -10.56 -21.00 3.03
N LEU A 329 -10.25 -19.77 3.41
CA LEU A 329 -9.48 -19.42 4.59
C LEU A 329 -10.33 -18.55 5.53
N ALA A 330 -10.32 -18.83 6.84
CA ALA A 330 -10.70 -17.84 7.84
C ALA A 330 -9.58 -16.79 7.91
N ALA A 331 -9.76 -15.67 7.23
CA ALA A 331 -8.72 -14.66 7.05
C ALA A 331 -9.31 -13.31 6.65
N ASP A 332 -8.82 -12.23 7.27
CA ASP A 332 -9.14 -10.85 6.84
C ASP A 332 -8.26 -10.44 5.65
N VAL A 333 -8.63 -10.89 4.46
CA VAL A 333 -7.94 -10.56 3.22
C VAL A 333 -8.39 -9.20 2.72
N GLN A 334 -7.41 -8.31 2.53
CA GLN A 334 -7.62 -6.95 2.06
C GLN A 334 -6.98 -6.75 0.68
N HIS A 335 -7.45 -5.72 -0.04
CA HIS A 335 -6.78 -5.27 -1.26
C HIS A 335 -5.26 -5.11 -1.01
N GLY A 336 -4.43 -5.55 -1.97
CA GLY A 336 -2.97 -5.57 -1.82
C GLY A 336 -2.40 -6.88 -1.25
N ASN A 337 -3.19 -7.74 -0.59
CA ASN A 337 -2.73 -9.09 -0.22
C ASN A 337 -2.66 -10.05 -1.41
N SER A 338 -3.34 -9.75 -2.51
CA SER A 338 -3.35 -10.54 -3.75
C SER A 338 -1.94 -10.82 -4.25
N GLY A 339 -1.63 -12.07 -4.57
CA GLY A 339 -0.31 -12.55 -4.95
C GLY A 339 0.62 -12.90 -3.78
N GLY A 340 0.23 -12.57 -2.55
CA GLY A 340 1.00 -12.89 -1.36
C GLY A 340 0.95 -14.40 -1.05
N PRO A 341 2.06 -14.97 -0.50
CA PRO A 341 2.13 -16.38 -0.16
C PRO A 341 1.28 -16.71 1.07
N VAL A 342 0.70 -17.91 1.07
CA VAL A 342 0.20 -18.61 2.25
C VAL A 342 1.26 -19.62 2.63
N LEU A 343 1.73 -19.55 3.88
CA LEU A 343 2.87 -20.31 4.38
C LEU A 343 2.46 -21.27 5.49
N ASP A 344 3.08 -22.46 5.52
CA ASP A 344 3.04 -23.32 6.69
C ASP A 344 3.98 -22.82 7.80
N GLU A 345 3.99 -23.48 8.96
CA GLU A 345 4.86 -23.13 10.11
C GLU A 345 6.37 -23.22 9.79
N ASN A 346 6.74 -23.97 8.75
CA ASN A 346 8.11 -24.16 8.29
C ASN A 346 8.53 -23.11 7.23
N GLY A 347 7.62 -22.18 6.86
CA GLY A 347 7.87 -21.15 5.86
C GLY A 347 7.78 -21.65 4.41
N ASN A 348 7.21 -22.83 4.17
CA ASN A 348 6.95 -23.31 2.81
C ASN A 348 5.65 -22.71 2.27
N VAL A 349 5.63 -22.36 1.00
CA VAL A 349 4.44 -21.85 0.32
C VAL A 349 3.45 -22.97 0.08
N VAL A 350 2.29 -22.89 0.72
CA VAL A 350 1.18 -23.85 0.55
C VAL A 350 0.06 -23.27 -0.32
N GLY A 351 0.09 -21.97 -0.64
CA GLY A 351 -0.88 -21.34 -1.52
C GLY A 351 -0.53 -19.88 -1.84
N VAL A 352 -1.39 -19.24 -2.64
CA VAL A 352 -1.27 -17.83 -3.08
C VAL A 352 -2.61 -17.13 -2.89
N ILE A 353 -2.67 -16.08 -2.09
CA ILE A 353 -3.89 -15.27 -1.89
C ILE A 353 -4.32 -14.64 -3.23
N PHE A 354 -5.61 -14.74 -3.57
CA PHE A 354 -6.12 -14.10 -4.78
C PHE A 354 -7.45 -13.37 -4.61
N GLY A 355 -8.21 -13.65 -3.56
CA GLY A 355 -9.54 -13.08 -3.43
C GLY A 355 -10.09 -13.16 -2.02
N ARG A 356 -11.29 -12.60 -1.86
CA ARG A 356 -12.05 -12.62 -0.61
C ARG A 356 -13.52 -12.90 -0.87
N ALA A 357 -14.26 -13.25 0.17
CA ALA A 357 -15.71 -13.31 0.09
C ALA A 357 -16.32 -11.90 0.02
N THR A 358 -17.51 -11.81 -0.54
CA THR A 358 -18.31 -10.56 -0.59
C THR A 358 -18.70 -10.08 0.80
N THR A 359 -18.79 -10.97 1.76
CA THR A 359 -19.18 -10.71 3.15
C THR A 359 -18.29 -11.51 4.09
N GLY A 360 -18.16 -11.08 5.34
CA GLY A 360 -17.42 -11.81 6.37
C GLY A 360 -15.91 -11.61 6.31
N GLN A 361 -15.18 -12.50 7.04
CA GLN A 361 -13.71 -12.54 7.11
C GLN A 361 -13.20 -13.82 6.45
N THR A 362 -13.58 -14.02 5.20
CA THR A 362 -13.19 -15.20 4.42
C THR A 362 -12.30 -14.79 3.25
N GLY A 363 -11.11 -15.37 3.21
CA GLY A 363 -10.16 -15.24 2.10
C GLY A 363 -10.14 -16.49 1.23
N TYR A 364 -9.60 -16.35 0.02
CA TYR A 364 -9.38 -17.45 -0.91
C TYR A 364 -7.94 -17.47 -1.39
N ALA A 365 -7.37 -18.66 -1.50
CA ALA A 365 -6.03 -18.84 -2.00
C ALA A 365 -5.95 -19.99 -3.01
N ILE A 366 -5.13 -19.81 -4.03
CA ILE A 366 -4.75 -20.85 -5.00
C ILE A 366 -3.92 -21.88 -4.27
N THR A 367 -4.10 -23.17 -4.56
CA THR A 367 -3.37 -24.25 -3.89
C THR A 367 -1.93 -24.39 -4.35
N ALA A 368 -1.06 -24.99 -3.53
CA ALA A 368 0.32 -25.27 -3.91
C ALA A 368 0.43 -26.22 -5.13
N SER A 369 -0.52 -27.13 -5.29
CA SER A 369 -0.55 -28.02 -6.47
C SER A 369 -0.78 -27.25 -7.76
N THR A 370 -1.70 -26.31 -7.77
CA THR A 370 -1.96 -25.41 -8.93
C THR A 370 -0.75 -24.53 -9.21
N LEU A 371 -0.13 -23.95 -8.15
CA LEU A 371 1.09 -23.17 -8.30
C LEU A 371 2.23 -23.99 -8.90
N LYS A 372 2.46 -25.22 -8.43
CA LYS A 372 3.50 -26.10 -9.00
C LYS A 372 3.26 -26.42 -10.48
N GLN A 373 2.01 -26.63 -10.86
CA GLN A 373 1.68 -26.85 -12.27
C GLN A 373 2.02 -25.60 -13.10
N ALA A 374 1.62 -24.41 -12.67
CA ALA A 374 1.94 -23.17 -13.36
C ALA A 374 3.46 -22.91 -13.44
N LEU A 375 4.22 -23.20 -12.38
CA LEU A 375 5.68 -23.10 -12.38
C LEU A 375 6.33 -24.09 -13.35
N ALA A 376 5.80 -25.30 -13.49
CA ALA A 376 6.27 -26.27 -14.48
C ALA A 376 5.98 -25.83 -15.92
N GLU A 377 4.89 -25.09 -16.14
CA GLU A 377 4.51 -24.59 -17.47
C GLU A 377 5.24 -23.31 -17.86
N GLY A 378 5.50 -22.41 -16.94
CA GLY A 378 5.97 -21.05 -17.21
C GLY A 378 7.18 -20.57 -16.41
N GLY A 379 7.71 -21.38 -15.49
CA GLY A 379 8.80 -20.94 -14.60
C GLY A 379 10.11 -20.64 -15.32
N ASP A 380 10.40 -21.30 -16.42
CA ASP A 380 11.62 -21.09 -17.22
C ASP A 380 11.47 -20.01 -18.31
N ASN A 381 10.30 -19.38 -18.41
CA ASN A 381 10.04 -18.36 -19.41
C ASN A 381 10.85 -17.10 -19.14
N THR A 382 11.43 -16.52 -20.18
CA THR A 382 12.19 -15.27 -20.12
C THR A 382 11.65 -14.19 -21.05
N ALA A 383 10.80 -14.57 -22.01
CA ALA A 383 10.20 -13.64 -22.97
C ALA A 383 8.99 -12.94 -22.36
N ALA A 384 8.86 -11.65 -22.64
CA ALA A 384 7.69 -10.88 -22.21
C ALA A 384 6.41 -11.43 -22.86
N VAL A 385 5.36 -11.54 -22.05
CA VAL A 385 4.02 -11.93 -22.49
C VAL A 385 3.04 -10.76 -22.41
N SER A 386 1.95 -10.85 -23.17
CA SER A 386 0.86 -9.87 -23.10
C SER A 386 0.14 -9.97 -21.75
N THR A 387 -0.15 -8.82 -21.14
CA THR A 387 -0.90 -8.71 -19.89
C THR A 387 -2.41 -8.51 -20.09
N GLY A 388 -2.86 -8.66 -21.34
CA GLY A 388 -4.27 -8.53 -21.71
C GLY A 388 -4.76 -7.07 -21.68
N THR A 389 -6.09 -6.95 -21.66
CA THR A 389 -6.78 -5.66 -21.55
C THR A 389 -7.02 -5.29 -20.09
N CYS A 390 -7.35 -4.03 -19.87
CA CYS A 390 -7.72 -3.51 -18.55
C CYS A 390 -8.82 -4.35 -17.89
N ARG A 391 -8.64 -4.69 -16.64
CA ARG A 391 -9.73 -5.16 -15.77
C ARG A 391 -10.15 -3.98 -14.89
N LYS A 392 -11.41 -3.59 -15.00
CA LYS A 392 -12.02 -2.53 -14.16
C LYS A 392 -12.51 -3.09 -12.85
#